data_53cfcc7e0f4e30447309e4594a7b554d
#
_entry.id   53cfcc7e0f4e30447309e4594a7b554d
#
_cell.length_a   1.000
_cell.length_b   1.000
_cell.length_c   1.000
_cell.angle_alpha   90.00
_cell.angle_beta   90.00
_cell.angle_gamma   90.00
#
_symmetry.space_group_name_H-M   'P 1'
#
loop_
_entity.id
_entity.type
_entity.pdbx_description
1 polymer ?
#
loop_
_entity_poly.entity_id
_entity_poly.type
_entity_poly.pdbx_seq_one_letter_code
_entity_poly.pdbx_strand_id
1 'polypeptide(L)'
;MIETAVRPAEVEQVIEHFDVLIVGAGISGIGAAHHLLEQRPEKSFVVLESQLGFGGTWRTHRYPGTRSDSDLYTYGYRFKPWTGAPIASKDEIVKYLAEVIEAEDLERYIRYQHTITAAEWSSDDRRWTLSVSRADTDQRVQFSANFLWMCQGYYRHAEGHTPTWEGMDRFKGPIVHPQSWPDDLNYVGKRVVVVGSGATAATLIPAMAPDCAHITMLQRSPTFFFIRPNTNEVADMLRELDVPEEWVHEIVRRKILLDFGALTQLALDYPDLAREELLRPIREILGDDYDIETHFNPHYQPWQQRIAIIPEGDLFEGIRSGQASVVTDEIECFTESGILLKSGATLEADIIITATGFDMNVLGDIGFVVDGVPLDFARTITYRGLMFTGVPNMAEVFGYFRASWTLRVDLIGDFVCRLLGHMEELGVSVVTPTLRDEDQDMTLLPWVDPADFNPGYLARMIDSLPRQGDRDPWRHASNYYEEREALPVADLDDGALRYV
;
A
#
# COMPACT_ATOMS: atom_id res chain seq x y z
N MET A 1 2.58 48.52 -45.09
CA MET A 1 1.52 47.66 -44.52
C MET A 1 2.14 46.98 -43.32
N ILE A 2 1.74 47.36 -42.12
CA ILE A 2 2.24 46.80 -40.85
C ILE A 2 1.22 45.69 -40.49
N GLU A 3 1.65 44.45 -40.58
CA GLU A 3 0.88 43.28 -40.21
C GLU A 3 0.86 43.21 -38.67
N THR A 4 -0.23 43.58 -38.09
CA THR A 4 -0.49 43.42 -36.65
C THR A 4 -0.71 41.95 -36.36
N ALA A 5 0.30 41.30 -35.77
CA ALA A 5 0.17 39.95 -35.23
C ALA A 5 -0.85 39.99 -34.09
N VAL A 6 -2.01 39.40 -34.32
CA VAL A 6 -3.03 39.11 -33.30
C VAL A 6 -2.43 38.09 -32.36
N ARG A 7 -2.10 38.44 -31.12
CA ARG A 7 -1.82 37.47 -30.05
C ARG A 7 -3.07 36.60 -29.89
N PRO A 8 -2.90 35.25 -29.83
CA PRO A 8 -4.02 34.42 -29.46
C PRO A 8 -4.51 34.85 -28.09
N ALA A 9 -5.83 35.00 -27.95
CA ALA A 9 -6.46 35.25 -26.66
C ALA A 9 -6.04 34.13 -25.71
N GLU A 10 -5.43 34.48 -24.58
CA GLU A 10 -5.30 33.59 -23.45
C GLU A 10 -6.71 33.15 -23.06
N VAL A 11 -7.05 31.90 -23.31
CA VAL A 11 -8.29 31.31 -22.79
C VAL A 11 -8.07 31.26 -21.30
N GLU A 12 -8.80 32.08 -20.56
CA GLU A 12 -8.81 32.06 -19.10
C GLU A 12 -9.24 30.65 -18.70
N GLN A 13 -8.30 29.86 -18.22
CA GLN A 13 -8.55 28.47 -17.87
C GLN A 13 -9.36 28.48 -16.58
N VAL A 14 -10.63 28.10 -16.65
CA VAL A 14 -11.51 28.01 -15.47
C VAL A 14 -10.93 26.97 -14.53
N ILE A 15 -10.47 27.41 -13.34
CA ILE A 15 -10.00 26.52 -12.28
C ILE A 15 -11.22 26.02 -11.52
N GLU A 16 -11.48 24.71 -11.56
CA GLU A 16 -12.52 24.10 -10.72
C GLU A 16 -12.03 24.12 -9.26
N HIS A 17 -12.93 24.56 -8.36
CA HIS A 17 -12.65 24.66 -6.93
C HIS A 17 -13.51 23.69 -6.12
N PHE A 18 -12.90 23.04 -5.11
CA PHE A 18 -13.55 22.12 -4.19
C PHE A 18 -13.12 22.38 -2.75
N ASP A 19 -13.98 22.02 -1.79
CA ASP A 19 -13.60 22.05 -0.38
C ASP A 19 -12.52 21.02 -0.08
N VAL A 20 -12.64 19.79 -0.63
CA VAL A 20 -11.69 18.71 -0.46
C VAL A 20 -11.32 18.11 -1.81
N LEU A 21 -10.04 17.89 -2.04
CA LEU A 21 -9.56 17.10 -3.16
C LEU A 21 -8.87 15.83 -2.66
N ILE A 22 -9.39 14.68 -3.08
CA ILE A 22 -8.86 13.36 -2.75
C ILE A 22 -7.95 12.91 -3.88
N VAL A 23 -6.74 12.45 -3.56
CA VAL A 23 -5.74 12.01 -4.53
C VAL A 23 -5.71 10.48 -4.59
N GLY A 24 -6.18 9.93 -5.71
CA GLY A 24 -6.23 8.48 -5.97
C GLY A 24 -7.59 7.84 -5.67
N ALA A 25 -8.08 6.99 -6.58
CA ALA A 25 -9.31 6.20 -6.45
C ALA A 25 -9.02 4.71 -6.14
N GLY A 26 -7.99 4.45 -5.34
CA GLY A 26 -7.75 3.16 -4.71
C GLY A 26 -8.66 2.95 -3.49
N ILE A 27 -8.42 1.86 -2.75
CA ILE A 27 -9.19 1.53 -1.55
C ILE A 27 -9.19 2.68 -0.52
N SER A 28 -8.11 3.45 -0.40
CA SER A 28 -8.03 4.60 0.52
C SER A 28 -8.91 5.77 0.07
N GLY A 29 -8.87 6.12 -1.23
CA GLY A 29 -9.63 7.26 -1.74
C GLY A 29 -11.13 7.00 -1.82
N ILE A 30 -11.53 5.77 -2.14
CA ILE A 30 -12.95 5.37 -2.09
C ILE A 30 -13.46 5.43 -0.64
N GLY A 31 -12.66 4.95 0.34
CA GLY A 31 -13.01 5.07 1.76
C GLY A 31 -13.09 6.53 2.22
N ALA A 32 -12.16 7.38 1.82
CA ALA A 32 -12.18 8.82 2.12
C ALA A 32 -13.43 9.51 1.56
N ALA A 33 -13.82 9.18 0.31
CA ALA A 33 -15.04 9.71 -0.30
C ALA A 33 -16.31 9.28 0.44
N HIS A 34 -16.38 8.00 0.88
CA HIS A 34 -17.46 7.52 1.74
C HIS A 34 -17.57 8.34 3.04
N HIS A 35 -16.46 8.49 3.77
CA HIS A 35 -16.44 9.22 5.03
C HIS A 35 -16.87 10.68 4.86
N LEU A 36 -16.49 11.35 3.76
CA LEU A 36 -16.96 12.71 3.47
C LEU A 36 -18.48 12.73 3.21
N LEU A 37 -19.02 11.82 2.40
CA LEU A 37 -20.45 11.78 2.12
C LEU A 37 -21.27 11.49 3.37
N GLU A 38 -20.80 10.61 4.24
CA GLU A 38 -21.51 10.25 5.46
C GLU A 38 -21.45 11.35 6.52
N GLN A 39 -20.26 11.92 6.74
CA GLN A 39 -19.99 12.77 7.90
C GLN A 39 -19.95 14.27 7.57
N ARG A 40 -19.73 14.64 6.30
CA ARG A 40 -19.60 16.02 5.81
C ARG A 40 -20.27 16.19 4.45
N PRO A 41 -21.57 15.85 4.32
CA PRO A 41 -22.30 15.88 3.04
C PRO A 41 -22.41 17.30 2.42
N GLU A 42 -22.17 18.34 3.20
CA GLU A 42 -22.16 19.73 2.75
C GLU A 42 -20.87 20.11 2.00
N LYS A 43 -19.80 19.32 2.13
CA LYS A 43 -18.52 19.61 1.46
C LYS A 43 -18.53 19.19 0.00
N SER A 44 -18.15 20.10 -0.86
CA SER A 44 -17.83 19.76 -2.24
C SER A 44 -16.50 19.03 -2.33
N PHE A 45 -16.44 17.92 -3.08
CA PHE A 45 -15.18 17.21 -3.27
C PHE A 45 -15.03 16.59 -4.66
N VAL A 46 -13.79 16.27 -5.02
CA VAL A 46 -13.43 15.53 -6.22
C VAL A 46 -12.34 14.51 -5.87
N VAL A 47 -12.37 13.36 -6.54
CA VAL A 47 -11.32 12.33 -6.50
C VAL A 47 -10.58 12.37 -7.83
N LEU A 48 -9.28 12.63 -7.82
CA LEU A 48 -8.45 12.58 -9.03
C LEU A 48 -7.66 11.26 -9.08
N GLU A 49 -7.88 10.50 -10.15
CA GLU A 49 -7.24 9.21 -10.39
C GLU A 49 -6.41 9.26 -11.68
N SER A 50 -5.15 8.84 -11.60
CA SER A 50 -4.23 8.85 -12.73
C SER A 50 -4.52 7.74 -13.75
N GLN A 51 -5.11 6.64 -13.32
CA GLN A 51 -5.41 5.48 -14.16
C GLN A 51 -6.74 5.61 -14.91
N LEU A 52 -7.00 4.66 -15.82
CA LEU A 52 -8.25 4.54 -16.58
C LEU A 52 -9.48 4.18 -15.73
N GLY A 53 -9.30 3.86 -14.46
CA GLY A 53 -10.39 3.49 -13.56
C GLY A 53 -9.90 3.26 -12.12
N PHE A 54 -10.85 3.11 -11.22
CA PHE A 54 -10.61 2.89 -9.79
C PHE A 54 -9.93 1.55 -9.49
N GLY A 55 -9.48 1.39 -8.25
CA GLY A 55 -8.96 0.13 -7.70
C GLY A 55 -7.48 0.16 -7.30
N GLY A 56 -6.71 1.16 -7.76
CA GLY A 56 -5.31 1.35 -7.38
C GLY A 56 -4.47 0.07 -7.59
N THR A 57 -3.85 -0.44 -6.54
CA THR A 57 -3.05 -1.69 -6.53
C THR A 57 -3.76 -2.85 -7.24
N TRP A 58 -5.05 -3.06 -6.94
CA TRP A 58 -5.81 -4.20 -7.45
C TRP A 58 -6.16 -4.09 -8.93
N ARG A 59 -6.14 -2.91 -9.50
CA ARG A 59 -6.24 -2.67 -10.93
C ARG A 59 -4.89 -2.76 -11.63
N THR A 60 -3.84 -2.25 -10.99
CA THR A 60 -2.49 -2.18 -11.57
C THR A 60 -1.84 -3.55 -11.67
N HIS A 61 -1.95 -4.38 -10.63
CA HIS A 61 -1.35 -5.70 -10.60
C HIS A 61 -2.19 -6.71 -11.36
N ARG A 62 -1.61 -7.27 -12.46
CA ARG A 62 -2.30 -8.17 -13.38
C ARG A 62 -1.60 -9.52 -13.56
N TYR A 63 -0.54 -9.77 -12.79
CA TYR A 63 0.16 -11.05 -12.83
C TYR A 63 -0.71 -12.21 -12.32
N PRO A 64 -0.48 -13.45 -12.77
CA PRO A 64 -1.26 -14.63 -12.38
C PRO A 64 -1.34 -14.80 -10.87
N GLY A 65 -2.52 -15.14 -10.37
CA GLY A 65 -2.77 -15.42 -8.97
C GLY A 65 -2.82 -14.19 -8.07
N THR A 66 -2.77 -12.95 -8.60
CA THR A 66 -2.84 -11.72 -7.78
C THR A 66 -4.01 -11.78 -6.79
N ARG A 67 -3.69 -11.75 -5.50
CA ARG A 67 -4.63 -11.86 -4.37
C ARG A 67 -4.15 -11.04 -3.19
N SER A 68 -5.03 -10.81 -2.20
CA SER A 68 -4.61 -10.17 -0.96
C SER A 68 -3.70 -11.09 -0.14
N ASP A 69 -2.85 -10.50 0.68
CA ASP A 69 -2.10 -11.16 1.75
C ASP A 69 -2.65 -10.77 3.14
N SER A 70 -3.83 -10.17 3.16
CA SER A 70 -4.56 -9.75 4.35
C SER A 70 -5.99 -10.28 4.28
N ASP A 71 -6.52 -10.63 5.43
CA ASP A 71 -7.89 -11.15 5.57
C ASP A 71 -8.91 -10.07 5.22
N LEU A 72 -9.82 -10.34 4.31
CA LEU A 72 -10.79 -9.38 3.79
C LEU A 72 -11.83 -8.93 4.81
N TYR A 73 -12.08 -9.68 5.87
CA TYR A 73 -12.91 -9.21 6.98
C TYR A 73 -12.28 -8.01 7.71
N THR A 74 -10.96 -7.85 7.63
CA THR A 74 -10.25 -6.71 8.19
C THR A 74 -9.68 -5.77 7.14
N TYR A 75 -9.41 -6.27 5.93
CA TYR A 75 -8.97 -5.46 4.79
C TYR A 75 -10.15 -4.82 4.04
N GLY A 76 -11.37 -5.34 4.13
CA GLY A 76 -12.59 -4.66 3.74
C GLY A 76 -12.90 -3.48 4.67
N TYR A 77 -13.76 -2.58 4.22
CA TYR A 77 -14.21 -1.44 5.01
C TYR A 77 -15.08 -1.90 6.20
N ARG A 78 -15.08 -1.13 7.27
CA ARG A 78 -15.98 -1.41 8.41
C ARG A 78 -17.46 -1.22 8.07
N PHE A 79 -17.76 -0.34 7.11
CA PHE A 79 -19.13 0.01 6.72
C PHE A 79 -19.72 -0.92 5.66
N LYS A 80 -18.88 -1.73 4.97
CA LYS A 80 -19.35 -2.68 3.96
C LYS A 80 -18.94 -4.10 4.31
N PRO A 81 -19.89 -5.01 4.62
CA PRO A 81 -19.62 -6.41 4.91
C PRO A 81 -18.86 -7.11 3.78
N TRP A 82 -17.86 -7.91 4.15
CA TRP A 82 -17.25 -8.89 3.27
C TRP A 82 -17.95 -10.24 3.47
N THR A 83 -18.32 -10.90 2.38
CA THR A 83 -19.08 -12.16 2.40
C THR A 83 -18.35 -13.32 1.75
N GLY A 84 -17.16 -13.08 1.18
CA GLY A 84 -16.32 -14.07 0.51
C GLY A 84 -15.31 -14.76 1.43
N ALA A 85 -14.38 -15.48 0.81
CA ALA A 85 -13.26 -16.11 1.50
C ALA A 85 -12.32 -15.10 2.15
N PRO A 86 -11.58 -15.46 3.21
CA PRO A 86 -10.64 -14.56 3.88
C PRO A 86 -9.61 -13.94 2.95
N ILE A 87 -8.99 -14.72 2.07
CA ILE A 87 -8.05 -14.24 1.06
C ILE A 87 -8.77 -14.16 -0.28
N ALA A 88 -8.90 -12.96 -0.82
CA ALA A 88 -9.59 -12.71 -2.08
C ALA A 88 -8.64 -12.41 -3.23
N SER A 89 -9.04 -12.82 -4.41
CA SER A 89 -8.42 -12.43 -5.67
C SER A 89 -8.57 -10.93 -5.94
N LYS A 90 -7.71 -10.38 -6.81
CA LYS A 90 -7.83 -8.99 -7.24
C LYS A 90 -9.20 -8.67 -7.84
N ASP A 91 -9.79 -9.60 -8.59
CA ASP A 91 -11.06 -9.38 -9.26
C ASP A 91 -12.22 -9.30 -8.26
N GLU A 92 -12.19 -10.11 -7.20
CA GLU A 92 -13.15 -10.01 -6.10
C GLU A 92 -13.02 -8.70 -5.34
N ILE A 93 -11.78 -8.22 -5.11
CA ILE A 93 -11.55 -6.94 -4.44
C ILE A 93 -11.99 -5.76 -5.33
N VAL A 94 -11.69 -5.79 -6.63
CA VAL A 94 -12.17 -4.75 -7.56
C VAL A 94 -13.70 -4.74 -7.63
N LYS A 95 -14.34 -5.92 -7.65
CA LYS A 95 -15.80 -6.05 -7.58
C LYS A 95 -16.36 -5.45 -6.29
N TYR A 96 -15.75 -5.75 -5.14
CA TYR A 96 -16.13 -5.21 -3.84
C TYR A 96 -16.07 -3.67 -3.83
N LEU A 97 -15.01 -3.08 -4.40
CA LEU A 97 -14.87 -1.62 -4.54
C LEU A 97 -15.91 -1.04 -5.51
N ALA A 98 -16.20 -1.74 -6.63
CA ALA A 98 -17.24 -1.34 -7.57
C ALA A 98 -18.63 -1.26 -6.90
N GLU A 99 -18.94 -2.23 -6.06
CA GLU A 99 -20.20 -2.25 -5.31
C GLU A 99 -20.32 -1.08 -4.32
N VAL A 100 -19.21 -0.61 -3.72
CA VAL A 100 -19.20 0.61 -2.88
C VAL A 100 -19.49 1.84 -3.75
N ILE A 101 -18.76 1.97 -4.87
CA ILE A 101 -18.92 3.10 -5.80
C ILE A 101 -20.36 3.20 -6.30
N GLU A 102 -20.96 2.07 -6.69
CA GLU A 102 -22.34 2.01 -7.18
C GLU A 102 -23.35 2.35 -6.08
N ALA A 103 -23.20 1.75 -4.90
CA ALA A 103 -24.16 1.93 -3.79
C ALA A 103 -24.23 3.38 -3.31
N GLU A 104 -23.13 4.12 -3.38
CA GLU A 104 -23.03 5.50 -2.89
C GLU A 104 -22.94 6.55 -4.01
N ASP A 105 -23.14 6.13 -5.27
CA ASP A 105 -23.07 7.01 -6.45
C ASP A 105 -21.75 7.83 -6.49
N LEU A 106 -20.62 7.19 -6.15
CA LEU A 106 -19.31 7.84 -6.08
C LEU A 106 -18.72 8.16 -7.45
N GLU A 107 -19.14 7.46 -8.50
CA GLU A 107 -18.60 7.62 -9.86
C GLU A 107 -18.63 9.08 -10.33
N ARG A 108 -19.65 9.84 -9.96
CA ARG A 108 -19.80 11.26 -10.32
C ARG A 108 -18.73 12.18 -9.73
N TYR A 109 -18.06 11.76 -8.67
CA TYR A 109 -17.00 12.52 -8.02
C TYR A 109 -15.59 12.16 -8.53
N ILE A 110 -15.45 11.04 -9.25
CA ILE A 110 -14.15 10.54 -9.71
C ILE A 110 -13.83 11.09 -11.10
N ARG A 111 -12.59 11.59 -11.25
CA ARG A 111 -12.02 12.02 -12.53
C ARG A 111 -10.85 11.11 -12.85
N TYR A 112 -11.02 10.20 -13.79
CA TYR A 112 -9.98 9.28 -14.25
C TYR A 112 -9.01 9.98 -15.21
N GLN A 113 -7.82 9.39 -15.38
CA GLN A 113 -6.78 9.88 -16.28
C GLN A 113 -6.30 11.30 -15.94
N HIS A 114 -6.40 11.68 -14.66
CA HIS A 114 -5.98 12.97 -14.13
C HIS A 114 -4.76 12.78 -13.22
N THR A 115 -3.55 12.96 -13.77
CA THR A 115 -2.29 12.83 -13.04
C THR A 115 -1.88 14.16 -12.45
N ILE A 116 -1.84 14.28 -11.13
CA ILE A 116 -1.35 15.47 -10.44
C ILE A 116 0.17 15.48 -10.55
N THR A 117 0.74 16.58 -11.04
CA THR A 117 2.19 16.75 -11.22
C THR A 117 2.79 17.72 -10.22
N ALA A 118 1.99 18.68 -9.73
CA ALA A 118 2.40 19.64 -8.72
C ALA A 118 1.20 20.08 -7.87
N ALA A 119 1.46 20.45 -6.61
CA ALA A 119 0.51 21.04 -5.68
C ALA A 119 1.17 22.24 -4.99
N GLU A 120 0.58 23.42 -5.12
CA GLU A 120 1.10 24.67 -4.58
C GLU A 120 0.10 25.29 -3.60
N TRP A 121 0.54 25.53 -2.36
CA TRP A 121 -0.20 26.23 -1.34
C TRP A 121 0.10 27.72 -1.38
N SER A 122 -0.96 28.53 -1.33
CA SER A 122 -0.89 29.98 -1.13
C SER A 122 -1.54 30.36 0.21
N SER A 123 -0.76 30.87 1.14
CA SER A 123 -1.27 31.38 2.42
C SER A 123 -2.14 32.62 2.26
N ASP A 124 -1.92 33.42 1.21
CA ASP A 124 -2.73 34.60 0.89
C ASP A 124 -4.14 34.17 0.41
N ASP A 125 -4.19 33.13 -0.43
CA ASP A 125 -5.45 32.58 -0.97
C ASP A 125 -6.06 31.51 -0.09
N ARG A 126 -5.31 30.96 0.86
CA ARG A 126 -5.67 29.88 1.80
C ARG A 126 -6.17 28.62 1.10
N ARG A 127 -5.49 28.22 0.02
CA ARG A 127 -5.86 27.05 -0.78
C ARG A 127 -4.67 26.42 -1.49
N TRP A 128 -4.87 25.19 -1.87
CA TRP A 128 -4.01 24.46 -2.78
C TRP A 128 -4.43 24.73 -4.22
N THR A 129 -3.45 24.89 -5.12
CA THR A 129 -3.63 24.85 -6.58
C THR A 129 -2.86 23.66 -7.12
N LEU A 130 -3.54 22.81 -7.87
CA LEU A 130 -2.97 21.57 -8.40
C LEU A 130 -2.82 21.67 -9.91
N SER A 131 -1.62 21.35 -10.40
CA SER A 131 -1.35 21.18 -11.82
C SER A 131 -1.56 19.72 -12.20
N VAL A 132 -2.42 19.49 -13.17
CA VAL A 132 -2.89 18.14 -13.54
C VAL A 132 -2.69 17.92 -15.03
N SER A 133 -2.09 16.78 -15.40
CA SER A 133 -2.01 16.29 -16.77
C SER A 133 -3.13 15.30 -17.04
N ARG A 134 -3.89 15.53 -18.10
CA ARG A 134 -4.97 14.64 -18.56
C ARG A 134 -4.47 13.74 -19.69
N ALA A 135 -4.43 12.44 -19.42
CA ALA A 135 -3.96 11.47 -20.41
C ALA A 135 -4.96 11.22 -21.55
N ASP A 136 -6.25 11.48 -21.33
CA ASP A 136 -7.33 11.33 -22.32
C ASP A 136 -7.31 12.41 -23.43
N THR A 137 -6.83 13.61 -23.10
CA THR A 137 -6.84 14.79 -23.99
C THR A 137 -5.46 15.40 -24.22
N ASP A 138 -4.43 14.91 -23.55
CA ASP A 138 -3.06 15.48 -23.54
C ASP A 138 -3.06 16.97 -23.09
N GLN A 139 -4.05 17.37 -22.28
CA GLN A 139 -4.18 18.73 -21.79
C GLN A 139 -3.64 18.86 -20.37
N ARG A 140 -3.16 20.06 -20.07
CA ARG A 140 -2.88 20.49 -18.70
C ARG A 140 -4.03 21.33 -18.19
N VAL A 141 -4.56 20.93 -17.02
CA VAL A 141 -5.64 21.63 -16.33
C VAL A 141 -5.23 21.95 -14.91
N GLN A 142 -5.95 22.85 -14.26
CA GLN A 142 -5.73 23.18 -12.87
C GLN A 142 -7.00 22.96 -12.06
N PHE A 143 -6.80 22.48 -10.85
CA PHE A 143 -7.83 22.39 -9.81
C PHE A 143 -7.38 23.20 -8.60
N SER A 144 -8.33 23.66 -7.80
CA SER A 144 -8.02 24.24 -6.49
C SER A 144 -8.86 23.59 -5.40
N ALA A 145 -8.29 23.49 -4.20
CA ALA A 145 -8.98 22.90 -3.06
C ALA A 145 -8.58 23.59 -1.75
N ASN A 146 -9.52 23.65 -0.80
CA ASN A 146 -9.22 24.12 0.54
C ASN A 146 -8.42 23.08 1.34
N PHE A 147 -8.64 21.80 1.11
CA PHE A 147 -7.97 20.69 1.80
C PHE A 147 -7.56 19.59 0.82
N LEU A 148 -6.33 19.03 0.99
CA LEU A 148 -5.84 17.87 0.25
C LEU A 148 -5.91 16.61 1.11
N TRP A 149 -6.55 15.57 0.58
CA TRP A 149 -6.57 14.26 1.20
C TRP A 149 -5.81 13.27 0.34
N MET A 150 -4.59 12.97 0.76
CA MET A 150 -3.65 12.16 0.00
C MET A 150 -3.92 10.67 0.19
N CYS A 151 -4.42 10.01 -0.86
CA CYS A 151 -4.78 8.58 -0.91
C CYS A 151 -4.06 7.84 -2.04
N GLN A 152 -2.91 8.35 -2.48
CA GLN A 152 -2.13 7.90 -3.64
C GLN A 152 -1.45 6.53 -3.46
N GLY A 153 -1.49 5.96 -2.25
CA GLY A 153 -0.72 4.76 -1.91
C GLY A 153 0.73 5.08 -1.54
N TYR A 154 1.58 4.05 -1.38
CA TYR A 154 2.91 4.21 -0.80
C TYR A 154 4.05 3.71 -1.69
N TYR A 155 3.77 3.25 -2.90
CA TYR A 155 4.81 2.81 -3.83
C TYR A 155 4.61 3.44 -5.21
N ARG A 156 5.71 3.51 -5.98
CA ARG A 156 5.70 4.05 -7.32
C ARG A 156 4.94 3.13 -8.25
N HIS A 157 3.87 3.63 -8.87
CA HIS A 157 3.03 2.85 -9.78
C HIS A 157 3.65 2.67 -11.18
N ALA A 158 4.52 3.59 -11.59
CA ALA A 158 5.10 3.58 -12.93
C ALA A 158 6.05 2.40 -13.18
N GLU A 159 6.82 2.02 -12.16
CA GLU A 159 7.80 0.94 -12.26
C GLU A 159 8.04 0.27 -10.92
N GLY A 160 8.38 -1.03 -10.96
CA GLY A 160 8.80 -1.78 -9.77
C GLY A 160 10.31 -1.79 -9.62
N HIS A 161 10.77 -2.20 -8.44
CA HIS A 161 12.19 -2.26 -8.13
C HIS A 161 12.84 -3.48 -8.79
N THR A 162 13.71 -3.26 -9.76
CA THR A 162 14.56 -4.30 -10.33
C THR A 162 16.03 -3.90 -10.17
N PRO A 163 16.82 -4.61 -9.35
CA PRO A 163 18.26 -4.41 -9.27
C PRO A 163 18.93 -4.61 -10.64
N THR A 164 20.02 -3.93 -10.87
CA THR A 164 20.82 -4.13 -12.08
C THR A 164 21.85 -5.22 -11.82
N TRP A 165 21.78 -6.31 -12.59
CA TRP A 165 22.78 -7.38 -12.57
C TRP A 165 23.60 -7.38 -13.86
N GLU A 166 24.84 -7.82 -13.79
CA GLU A 166 25.67 -7.98 -14.96
C GLU A 166 25.05 -8.98 -15.94
N GLY A 167 25.01 -8.65 -17.22
CA GLY A 167 24.57 -9.52 -18.29
C GLY A 167 23.07 -9.63 -18.50
N MET A 168 22.25 -8.79 -17.85
CA MET A 168 20.80 -8.78 -18.11
C MET A 168 20.46 -8.55 -19.57
N ASP A 169 21.25 -7.74 -20.27
CA ASP A 169 21.15 -7.45 -21.70
C ASP A 169 21.52 -8.63 -22.60
N ARG A 170 22.22 -9.63 -22.08
CA ARG A 170 22.61 -10.85 -22.80
C ARG A 170 21.52 -11.93 -22.78
N PHE A 171 20.63 -11.88 -21.80
CA PHE A 171 19.57 -12.88 -21.70
C PHE A 171 18.62 -12.77 -22.89
N LYS A 172 18.37 -13.91 -23.56
CA LYS A 172 17.56 -13.95 -24.81
C LYS A 172 16.06 -14.03 -24.59
N GLY A 173 15.63 -14.40 -23.39
CA GLY A 173 14.23 -14.43 -23.00
C GLY A 173 13.74 -13.10 -22.45
N PRO A 174 12.44 -12.97 -22.17
CA PRO A 174 11.90 -11.80 -21.49
C PRO A 174 12.30 -11.78 -20.01
N ILE A 175 12.64 -10.56 -19.52
CA ILE A 175 12.77 -10.22 -18.10
C ILE A 175 11.56 -9.35 -17.77
N VAL A 176 10.73 -9.80 -16.83
CA VAL A 176 9.43 -9.17 -16.53
C VAL A 176 9.36 -8.80 -15.05
N HIS A 177 8.96 -7.56 -14.75
CA HIS A 177 8.56 -7.19 -13.40
C HIS A 177 7.05 -7.39 -13.22
N PRO A 178 6.55 -8.03 -12.13
CA PRO A 178 5.12 -8.32 -11.93
C PRO A 178 4.21 -7.09 -11.98
N GLN A 179 4.71 -5.93 -11.55
CA GLN A 179 3.97 -4.67 -11.60
C GLN A 179 3.67 -4.19 -13.04
N SER A 180 4.50 -4.58 -14.00
CA SER A 180 4.36 -4.24 -15.42
C SER A 180 4.15 -5.51 -16.26
N TRP A 181 3.20 -6.34 -15.82
CA TRP A 181 2.94 -7.64 -16.46
C TRP A 181 2.41 -7.49 -17.88
N PRO A 182 3.09 -8.07 -18.91
CA PRO A 182 2.62 -8.06 -20.28
C PRO A 182 1.38 -8.95 -20.46
N ASP A 183 0.35 -8.44 -21.14
CA ASP A 183 -0.90 -9.18 -21.36
C ASP A 183 -0.72 -10.41 -22.27
N ASP A 184 0.34 -10.44 -23.10
CA ASP A 184 0.65 -11.48 -24.08
C ASP A 184 1.80 -12.41 -23.65
N LEU A 185 2.25 -12.36 -22.39
CA LEU A 185 3.34 -13.21 -21.92
C LEU A 185 2.93 -14.68 -21.90
N ASN A 186 3.49 -15.47 -22.84
CA ASN A 186 3.26 -16.91 -22.88
C ASN A 186 4.31 -17.67 -22.08
N TYR A 187 3.90 -18.20 -20.93
CA TYR A 187 4.73 -19.01 -20.04
C TYR A 187 4.38 -20.51 -20.05
N VAL A 188 3.40 -20.94 -20.85
CA VAL A 188 2.97 -22.35 -20.94
C VAL A 188 4.10 -23.21 -21.47
N GLY A 189 4.46 -24.26 -20.71
CA GLY A 189 5.54 -25.18 -21.05
C GLY A 189 6.95 -24.55 -20.98
N LYS A 190 7.12 -23.39 -20.34
CA LYS A 190 8.42 -22.68 -20.17
C LYS A 190 9.06 -22.98 -18.83
N ARG A 191 10.40 -22.88 -18.79
CA ARG A 191 11.17 -22.83 -17.55
C ARG A 191 11.18 -21.39 -17.08
N VAL A 192 10.63 -21.15 -15.90
CA VAL A 192 10.50 -19.80 -15.33
C VAL A 192 11.36 -19.69 -14.08
N VAL A 193 12.14 -18.62 -13.97
CA VAL A 193 12.85 -18.26 -12.74
C VAL A 193 12.23 -17.01 -12.18
N VAL A 194 11.73 -17.08 -10.93
CA VAL A 194 11.17 -15.96 -10.18
C VAL A 194 12.20 -15.50 -9.16
N VAL A 195 12.75 -14.32 -9.35
CA VAL A 195 13.75 -13.72 -8.45
C VAL A 195 13.04 -12.97 -7.33
N GLY A 196 13.09 -13.50 -6.13
CA GLY A 196 12.45 -12.98 -4.92
C GLY A 196 11.59 -14.02 -4.21
N SER A 197 11.32 -13.81 -2.93
CA SER A 197 10.51 -14.70 -2.06
C SER A 197 9.41 -13.95 -1.30
N GLY A 198 9.10 -12.70 -1.65
CA GLY A 198 8.04 -11.93 -1.00
C GLY A 198 6.64 -12.36 -1.42
N ALA A 199 5.61 -11.62 -0.96
CA ALA A 199 4.21 -11.91 -1.22
C ALA A 199 3.88 -12.09 -2.72
N THR A 200 4.52 -11.33 -3.60
CA THR A 200 4.35 -11.44 -5.05
C THR A 200 4.81 -12.81 -5.58
N ALA A 201 6.02 -13.25 -5.20
CA ALA A 201 6.53 -14.56 -5.61
C ALA A 201 5.67 -15.70 -5.03
N ALA A 202 5.31 -15.60 -3.75
CA ALA A 202 4.47 -16.56 -3.06
C ALA A 202 3.07 -16.72 -3.67
N THR A 203 2.58 -15.68 -4.35
CA THR A 203 1.28 -15.67 -5.03
C THR A 203 1.39 -16.16 -6.47
N LEU A 204 2.41 -15.71 -7.19
CA LEU A 204 2.59 -15.96 -8.62
C LEU A 204 3.02 -17.41 -8.91
N ILE A 205 3.92 -17.96 -8.07
CA ILE A 205 4.49 -19.29 -8.29
C ILE A 205 3.40 -20.37 -8.29
N PRO A 206 2.54 -20.51 -7.27
CA PRO A 206 1.50 -21.55 -7.29
C PRO A 206 0.50 -21.35 -8.42
N ALA A 207 0.23 -20.11 -8.84
CA ALA A 207 -0.68 -19.83 -9.95
C ALA A 207 -0.11 -20.21 -11.31
N MET A 208 1.22 -20.12 -11.50
CA MET A 208 1.87 -20.43 -12.78
C MET A 208 2.40 -21.88 -12.86
N ALA A 209 2.71 -22.50 -11.73
CA ALA A 209 3.34 -23.82 -11.69
C ALA A 209 2.61 -24.91 -12.50
N PRO A 210 1.27 -24.98 -12.51
CA PRO A 210 0.56 -25.98 -13.31
C PRO A 210 0.77 -25.88 -14.82
N ASP A 211 1.04 -24.68 -15.32
CA ASP A 211 1.17 -24.39 -16.76
C ASP A 211 2.63 -24.33 -17.22
N CYS A 212 3.58 -24.12 -16.33
CA CYS A 212 5.00 -24.08 -16.63
C CYS A 212 5.59 -25.48 -16.86
N ALA A 213 6.68 -25.58 -17.64
CA ALA A 213 7.49 -26.80 -17.62
C ALA A 213 8.15 -27.03 -16.25
N HIS A 214 8.59 -25.94 -15.63
CA HIS A 214 9.08 -25.85 -14.26
C HIS A 214 9.20 -24.39 -13.84
N ILE A 215 8.94 -24.10 -12.56
CA ILE A 215 9.13 -22.76 -11.99
C ILE A 215 10.05 -22.81 -10.79
N THR A 216 11.07 -21.95 -10.77
CA THR A 216 12.07 -21.89 -9.69
C THR A 216 11.95 -20.57 -8.96
N MET A 217 11.74 -20.61 -7.64
CA MET A 217 11.90 -19.45 -6.77
C MET A 217 13.38 -19.28 -6.44
N LEU A 218 14.00 -18.21 -6.94
CA LEU A 218 15.37 -17.83 -6.60
C LEU A 218 15.34 -16.73 -5.56
N GLN A 219 15.88 -17.00 -4.40
CA GLN A 219 15.93 -16.03 -3.28
C GLN A 219 17.35 -15.88 -2.73
N ARG A 220 17.71 -14.67 -2.32
CA ARG A 220 18.96 -14.40 -1.61
C ARG A 220 18.89 -14.81 -0.14
N SER A 221 17.71 -14.62 0.45
CA SER A 221 17.41 -14.98 1.84
C SER A 221 15.95 -15.42 1.96
N PRO A 222 15.63 -16.35 2.87
CA PRO A 222 14.26 -16.80 3.11
C PRO A 222 13.33 -15.69 3.59
N THR A 223 12.03 -15.93 3.45
CA THR A 223 10.91 -15.13 3.99
C THR A 223 10.08 -16.00 4.92
N PHE A 224 9.50 -15.43 5.97
CA PHE A 224 8.50 -16.13 6.77
C PHE A 224 7.17 -16.21 6.05
N PHE A 225 6.55 -17.38 6.11
CA PHE A 225 5.23 -17.66 5.55
C PHE A 225 4.29 -18.12 6.65
N PHE A 226 3.03 -17.71 6.55
CA PHE A 226 1.97 -18.14 7.44
C PHE A 226 0.93 -18.93 6.66
N ILE A 227 0.93 -20.24 6.84
CA ILE A 227 -0.03 -21.15 6.18
C ILE A 227 -1.31 -21.16 6.99
N ARG A 228 -2.45 -20.96 6.31
CA ARG A 228 -3.79 -21.04 6.92
C ARG A 228 -4.84 -21.47 5.91
N PRO A 229 -5.94 -22.08 6.35
CA PRO A 229 -7.11 -22.30 5.51
C PRO A 229 -7.67 -21.00 4.94
N ASN A 230 -8.22 -21.04 3.73
CA ASN A 230 -8.94 -19.90 3.13
C ASN A 230 -10.44 -19.96 3.43
N THR A 231 -10.80 -20.42 4.61
CA THR A 231 -12.16 -20.49 5.15
C THR A 231 -12.22 -19.80 6.51
N ASN A 232 -13.41 -19.46 6.97
CA ASN A 232 -13.62 -18.92 8.32
C ASN A 232 -14.79 -19.65 8.98
N GLU A 233 -14.47 -20.61 9.85
CA GLU A 233 -15.43 -21.47 10.54
C GLU A 233 -16.46 -20.67 11.37
N VAL A 234 -16.06 -19.51 11.91
CA VAL A 234 -17.00 -18.66 12.68
C VAL A 234 -18.01 -18.01 11.74
N ALA A 235 -17.55 -17.51 10.57
CA ALA A 235 -18.45 -16.96 9.56
C ALA A 235 -19.45 -18.02 9.06
N ASP A 236 -18.95 -19.22 8.75
CA ASP A 236 -19.76 -20.32 8.26
C ASP A 236 -20.79 -20.75 9.29
N MET A 237 -20.39 -20.93 10.54
CA MET A 237 -21.29 -21.27 11.66
C MET A 237 -22.39 -20.20 11.85
N LEU A 238 -22.04 -18.89 11.80
CA LEU A 238 -23.01 -17.83 11.97
C LEU A 238 -24.02 -17.78 10.79
N ARG A 239 -23.57 -18.06 9.58
CA ARG A 239 -24.45 -18.19 8.40
C ARG A 239 -25.38 -19.40 8.49
N GLU A 240 -24.91 -20.54 8.99
CA GLU A 240 -25.76 -21.73 9.28
C GLU A 240 -26.84 -21.43 10.31
N LEU A 241 -26.64 -20.43 11.18
CA LEU A 241 -27.60 -19.96 12.15
C LEU A 241 -28.50 -18.82 11.64
N ASP A 242 -28.47 -18.54 10.33
CA ASP A 242 -29.22 -17.47 9.67
C ASP A 242 -28.94 -16.07 10.27
N VAL A 243 -27.70 -15.82 10.77
CA VAL A 243 -27.31 -14.50 11.26
C VAL A 243 -27.12 -13.55 10.07
N PRO A 244 -27.70 -12.33 10.09
CA PRO A 244 -27.53 -11.34 9.02
C PRO A 244 -26.06 -11.01 8.74
N GLU A 245 -25.69 -10.81 7.45
CA GLU A 245 -24.30 -10.64 7.00
C GLU A 245 -23.57 -9.47 7.67
N GLU A 246 -24.28 -8.41 8.05
CA GLU A 246 -23.70 -7.28 8.79
C GLU A 246 -23.16 -7.74 10.15
N TRP A 247 -23.89 -8.60 10.85
CA TRP A 247 -23.47 -9.16 12.13
C TRP A 247 -22.41 -10.24 11.95
N VAL A 248 -22.52 -11.07 10.92
CA VAL A 248 -21.45 -12.03 10.58
C VAL A 248 -20.14 -11.27 10.39
N HIS A 249 -20.12 -10.24 9.54
CA HIS A 249 -18.95 -9.43 9.28
C HIS A 249 -18.38 -8.79 10.55
N GLU A 250 -19.21 -8.15 11.34
CA GLU A 250 -18.78 -7.45 12.57
C GLU A 250 -18.20 -8.42 13.61
N ILE A 251 -18.84 -9.55 13.83
CA ILE A 251 -18.36 -10.56 14.80
C ILE A 251 -17.03 -11.16 14.34
N VAL A 252 -16.98 -11.57 13.06
CA VAL A 252 -15.77 -12.19 12.48
C VAL A 252 -14.62 -11.19 12.44
N ARG A 253 -14.85 -9.94 12.03
CA ARG A 253 -13.86 -8.87 12.04
C ARG A 253 -13.28 -8.65 13.44
N ARG A 254 -14.11 -8.55 14.46
CA ARG A 254 -13.65 -8.43 15.86
C ARG A 254 -12.84 -9.62 16.32
N LYS A 255 -13.30 -10.83 15.98
CA LYS A 255 -12.60 -12.08 16.34
C LYS A 255 -11.21 -12.12 15.69
N ILE A 256 -11.12 -11.83 14.39
CA ILE A 256 -9.84 -11.80 13.66
C ILE A 256 -8.90 -10.75 14.25
N LEU A 257 -9.41 -9.55 14.55
CA LEU A 257 -8.60 -8.49 15.16
C LEU A 257 -8.06 -8.92 16.53
N LEU A 258 -8.91 -9.54 17.36
CA LEU A 258 -8.50 -10.06 18.67
C LEU A 258 -7.39 -11.11 18.53
N ASP A 259 -7.62 -12.12 17.68
CA ASP A 259 -6.69 -13.24 17.50
C ASP A 259 -5.38 -12.78 16.90
N PHE A 260 -5.43 -11.96 15.83
CA PHE A 260 -4.24 -11.49 15.14
C PHE A 260 -3.39 -10.55 16.02
N GLY A 261 -4.04 -9.71 16.83
CA GLY A 261 -3.35 -8.88 17.83
C GLY A 261 -2.61 -9.73 18.86
N ALA A 262 -3.29 -10.76 19.39
CA ALA A 262 -2.67 -11.67 20.35
C ALA A 262 -1.52 -12.47 19.75
N LEU A 263 -1.67 -12.97 18.50
CA LEU A 263 -0.62 -13.70 17.78
C LEU A 263 0.59 -12.79 17.46
N THR A 264 0.34 -11.56 17.04
CA THR A 264 1.41 -10.59 16.76
C THR A 264 2.19 -10.27 18.04
N GLN A 265 1.49 -10.01 19.15
CA GLN A 265 2.14 -9.74 20.42
C GLN A 265 2.93 -10.95 20.93
N LEU A 266 2.35 -12.15 20.82
CA LEU A 266 3.04 -13.39 21.16
C LEU A 266 4.32 -13.58 20.35
N ALA A 267 4.29 -13.25 19.05
CA ALA A 267 5.45 -13.35 18.17
C ALA A 267 6.55 -12.35 18.52
N LEU A 268 6.18 -11.17 19.01
CA LEU A 268 7.13 -10.15 19.46
C LEU A 268 7.74 -10.51 20.82
N ASP A 269 6.94 -11.06 21.73
CA ASP A 269 7.38 -11.43 23.09
C ASP A 269 8.18 -12.77 23.10
N TYR A 270 7.82 -13.70 22.20
CA TYR A 270 8.41 -15.05 22.10
C TYR A 270 8.80 -15.40 20.66
N PRO A 271 9.77 -14.69 20.06
CA PRO A 271 10.08 -14.83 18.63
C PRO A 271 10.55 -16.23 18.21
N ASP A 272 11.25 -16.96 19.11
CA ASP A 272 11.70 -18.33 18.79
C ASP A 272 10.52 -19.31 18.73
N LEU A 273 9.54 -19.16 19.61
CA LEU A 273 8.30 -19.95 19.57
C LEU A 273 7.51 -19.63 18.29
N ALA A 274 7.36 -18.35 17.95
CA ALA A 274 6.68 -17.94 16.74
C ALA A 274 7.38 -18.46 15.47
N ARG A 275 8.71 -18.46 15.45
CA ARG A 275 9.52 -19.06 14.38
C ARG A 275 9.19 -20.53 14.19
N GLU A 276 9.20 -21.30 15.26
CA GLU A 276 8.91 -22.75 15.20
C GLU A 276 7.48 -23.02 14.73
N GLU A 277 6.50 -22.26 15.22
CA GLU A 277 5.10 -22.37 14.79
C GLU A 277 4.89 -21.98 13.30
N LEU A 278 5.68 -21.08 12.75
CA LEU A 278 5.64 -20.74 11.32
C LEU A 278 6.32 -21.82 10.45
N LEU A 279 7.39 -22.46 10.95
CA LEU A 279 8.13 -23.47 10.19
C LEU A 279 7.49 -24.87 10.26
N ARG A 280 6.79 -25.19 11.34
CA ARG A 280 6.20 -26.50 11.56
C ARG A 280 5.25 -26.94 10.42
N PRO A 281 4.27 -26.16 9.97
CA PRO A 281 3.40 -26.58 8.87
C PRO A 281 4.15 -26.76 7.54
N ILE A 282 5.25 -26.01 7.32
CA ILE A 282 6.09 -26.17 6.14
C ILE A 282 6.78 -27.54 6.16
N ARG A 283 7.34 -27.95 7.33
CA ARG A 283 7.95 -29.29 7.52
C ARG A 283 6.92 -30.39 7.31
N GLU A 284 5.72 -30.23 7.82
CA GLU A 284 4.62 -31.19 7.65
C GLU A 284 4.27 -31.42 6.17
N ILE A 285 4.31 -30.37 5.34
CA ILE A 285 4.00 -30.47 3.91
C ILE A 285 5.19 -31.00 3.11
N LEU A 286 6.39 -30.49 3.33
CA LEU A 286 7.58 -30.80 2.51
C LEU A 286 8.32 -32.07 2.96
N GLY A 287 8.12 -32.51 4.21
CA GLY A 287 8.79 -33.66 4.83
C GLY A 287 10.12 -33.32 5.47
N ASP A 288 10.59 -34.23 6.32
CA ASP A 288 11.79 -34.05 7.16
C ASP A 288 13.11 -34.02 6.36
N ASP A 289 13.12 -34.58 5.14
CA ASP A 289 14.30 -34.62 4.26
C ASP A 289 14.50 -33.30 3.48
N TYR A 290 13.55 -32.39 3.52
CA TYR A 290 13.66 -31.10 2.83
C TYR A 290 14.50 -30.11 3.65
N ASP A 291 15.40 -29.38 3.00
CA ASP A 291 16.27 -28.40 3.66
C ASP A 291 15.52 -27.10 4.01
N ILE A 292 14.69 -27.18 5.06
CA ILE A 292 13.90 -26.06 5.58
C ILE A 292 14.80 -24.95 6.10
N GLU A 293 15.92 -25.31 6.72
CA GLU A 293 16.83 -24.32 7.35
C GLU A 293 17.42 -23.37 6.30
N THR A 294 17.85 -23.89 5.16
CA THR A 294 18.39 -23.05 4.08
C THR A 294 17.30 -22.28 3.36
N HIS A 295 16.12 -22.88 3.14
CA HIS A 295 15.16 -22.33 2.21
C HIS A 295 14.01 -21.56 2.85
N PHE A 296 13.68 -21.80 4.12
CA PHE A 296 12.50 -21.23 4.76
C PHE A 296 12.72 -20.68 6.18
N ASN A 297 13.94 -20.74 6.72
CA ASN A 297 14.27 -20.19 8.03
C ASN A 297 15.06 -18.86 7.92
N PRO A 298 14.40 -17.68 7.95
CA PRO A 298 15.07 -16.39 7.89
C PRO A 298 15.96 -16.12 9.11
N HIS A 299 17.02 -15.34 8.93
CA HIS A 299 17.91 -14.92 10.02
C HIS A 299 17.32 -13.80 10.89
N TYR A 300 16.30 -13.09 10.39
CA TYR A 300 15.60 -12.05 11.12
C TYR A 300 14.45 -12.63 11.96
N GLN A 301 13.94 -11.85 12.92
CA GLN A 301 12.83 -12.28 13.77
C GLN A 301 11.47 -12.16 13.06
N PRO A 302 10.47 -13.01 13.40
CA PRO A 302 9.11 -12.82 12.91
C PRO A 302 8.63 -11.37 13.11
N TRP A 303 7.97 -10.82 12.11
CA TRP A 303 7.49 -9.44 12.06
C TRP A 303 8.55 -8.32 11.97
N GLN A 304 9.85 -8.60 11.94
CA GLN A 304 10.83 -7.62 11.49
C GLN A 304 10.73 -7.31 10.00
N GLN A 305 10.19 -8.26 9.25
CA GLN A 305 9.71 -8.05 7.88
C GLN A 305 8.31 -8.63 7.76
N ARG A 306 7.62 -8.33 6.65
CA ARG A 306 6.26 -8.81 6.44
C ARG A 306 6.23 -10.34 6.34
N ILE A 307 5.29 -10.96 7.05
CA ILE A 307 4.98 -12.38 6.91
C ILE A 307 3.92 -12.52 5.82
N ALA A 308 4.18 -13.32 4.78
CA ALA A 308 3.23 -13.55 3.71
C ALA A 308 2.26 -14.68 4.07
N ILE A 309 0.96 -14.44 3.89
CA ILE A 309 -0.08 -15.47 4.11
C ILE A 309 -0.15 -16.38 2.89
N ILE A 310 -0.10 -17.69 3.12
CA ILE A 310 -0.21 -18.75 2.10
C ILE A 310 -1.49 -19.52 2.34
N PRO A 311 -2.57 -19.22 1.58
CA PRO A 311 -3.82 -19.96 1.72
C PRO A 311 -3.63 -21.42 1.28
N GLU A 312 -4.14 -22.36 2.09
CA GLU A 312 -4.08 -23.80 1.87
C GLU A 312 -2.65 -24.37 1.66
N GLY A 313 -1.60 -23.57 1.90
CA GLY A 313 -0.22 -24.00 1.67
C GLY A 313 0.15 -24.19 0.18
N ASP A 314 -0.57 -23.56 -0.74
CA ASP A 314 -0.48 -23.79 -2.19
C ASP A 314 0.94 -23.66 -2.77
N LEU A 315 1.75 -22.73 -2.30
CA LEU A 315 3.16 -22.62 -2.67
C LEU A 315 3.95 -23.90 -2.34
N PHE A 316 3.76 -24.44 -1.14
CA PHE A 316 4.48 -25.61 -0.65
C PHE A 316 3.98 -26.89 -1.32
N GLU A 317 2.70 -26.97 -1.65
CA GLU A 317 2.14 -28.06 -2.44
C GLU A 317 2.73 -28.08 -3.85
N GLY A 318 2.93 -26.93 -4.48
CA GLY A 318 3.64 -26.80 -5.76
C GLY A 318 5.08 -27.31 -5.68
N ILE A 319 5.79 -27.03 -4.57
CA ILE A 319 7.15 -27.54 -4.33
C ILE A 319 7.14 -29.04 -4.08
N ARG A 320 6.25 -29.52 -3.22
CA ARG A 320 6.11 -30.95 -2.90
C ARG A 320 5.80 -31.80 -4.13
N SER A 321 4.97 -31.29 -5.04
CA SER A 321 4.63 -31.98 -6.29
C SER A 321 5.75 -31.98 -7.33
N GLY A 322 6.83 -31.23 -7.12
CA GLY A 322 7.93 -31.07 -8.07
C GLY A 322 7.65 -30.11 -9.23
N GLN A 323 6.51 -29.44 -9.26
CA GLN A 323 6.19 -28.41 -10.26
C GLN A 323 6.97 -27.12 -10.01
N ALA A 324 7.29 -26.85 -8.75
CA ALA A 324 8.11 -25.71 -8.34
C ALA A 324 9.36 -26.19 -7.57
N SER A 325 10.37 -25.34 -7.51
CA SER A 325 11.56 -25.54 -6.68
C SER A 325 12.04 -24.22 -6.05
N VAL A 326 12.86 -24.33 -5.00
CA VAL A 326 13.48 -23.18 -4.35
C VAL A 326 14.98 -23.29 -4.43
N VAL A 327 15.63 -22.18 -4.76
CA VAL A 327 17.09 -22.02 -4.72
C VAL A 327 17.39 -20.79 -3.87
N THR A 328 18.20 -20.98 -2.83
CA THR A 328 18.68 -19.89 -1.97
C THR A 328 20.14 -19.64 -2.27
N ASP A 329 20.40 -18.61 -3.07
CA ASP A 329 21.73 -18.19 -3.50
C ASP A 329 21.72 -16.76 -4.03
N GLU A 330 22.89 -16.18 -4.24
CA GLU A 330 23.05 -14.88 -4.87
C GLU A 330 23.35 -14.98 -6.36
N ILE A 331 22.80 -14.02 -7.11
CA ILE A 331 23.05 -13.88 -8.54
C ILE A 331 24.48 -13.36 -8.75
N GLU A 332 25.28 -14.08 -9.54
CA GLU A 332 26.57 -13.59 -10.04
C GLU A 332 26.35 -12.74 -11.29
N CYS A 333 25.75 -13.33 -12.33
CA CYS A 333 25.39 -12.61 -13.55
C CYS A 333 24.29 -13.33 -14.35
N PHE A 334 23.69 -12.63 -15.29
CA PHE A 334 22.80 -13.22 -16.29
C PHE A 334 23.63 -13.78 -17.46
N THR A 335 23.17 -14.90 -18.01
CA THR A 335 23.73 -15.53 -19.21
C THR A 335 22.75 -15.44 -20.37
N GLU A 336 23.10 -15.92 -21.54
CA GLU A 336 22.18 -15.96 -22.69
C GLU A 336 20.95 -16.85 -22.44
N SER A 337 21.05 -17.87 -21.57
CA SER A 337 20.02 -18.89 -21.35
C SER A 337 19.54 -18.97 -19.89
N GLY A 338 19.94 -18.03 -19.00
CA GLY A 338 19.51 -18.08 -17.61
C GLY A 338 20.35 -17.25 -16.65
N ILE A 339 20.56 -17.74 -15.44
CA ILE A 339 21.25 -17.05 -14.34
C ILE A 339 22.38 -17.90 -13.81
N LEU A 340 23.60 -17.35 -13.77
CA LEU A 340 24.73 -17.92 -13.06
C LEU A 340 24.69 -17.44 -11.60
N LEU A 341 24.80 -18.37 -10.66
CA LEU A 341 24.79 -18.10 -9.24
C LEU A 341 26.21 -18.02 -8.66
N LYS A 342 26.40 -17.38 -7.53
CA LYS A 342 27.70 -17.28 -6.84
C LYS A 342 28.28 -18.64 -6.41
N SER A 343 27.44 -19.64 -6.16
CA SER A 343 27.85 -21.02 -5.94
C SER A 343 28.51 -21.68 -7.17
N GLY A 344 28.38 -21.07 -8.35
CA GLY A 344 28.81 -21.64 -9.64
C GLY A 344 27.70 -22.46 -10.32
N ALA A 345 26.52 -22.65 -9.70
CA ALA A 345 25.38 -23.29 -10.33
C ALA A 345 24.75 -22.38 -11.37
N THR A 346 24.13 -22.95 -12.40
CA THR A 346 23.39 -22.21 -13.44
C THR A 346 21.92 -22.62 -13.39
N LEU A 347 21.04 -21.62 -13.34
CA LEU A 347 19.59 -21.80 -13.51
C LEU A 347 19.20 -21.48 -14.96
N GLU A 348 18.85 -22.52 -15.71
CA GLU A 348 18.34 -22.36 -17.07
C GLU A 348 16.92 -21.79 -17.02
N ALA A 349 16.65 -20.74 -17.81
CA ALA A 349 15.36 -20.09 -17.87
C ALA A 349 15.00 -19.70 -19.30
N ASP A 350 13.71 -19.79 -19.61
CA ASP A 350 13.12 -19.23 -20.82
C ASP A 350 12.49 -17.86 -20.51
N ILE A 351 12.10 -17.63 -19.25
CA ILE A 351 11.53 -16.38 -18.73
C ILE A 351 12.14 -16.11 -17.34
N ILE A 352 12.51 -14.86 -17.06
CA ILE A 352 12.92 -14.41 -15.73
C ILE A 352 11.92 -13.37 -15.25
N ILE A 353 11.38 -13.57 -14.03
CA ILE A 353 10.45 -12.65 -13.37
C ILE A 353 11.14 -12.03 -12.16
N THR A 354 11.29 -10.69 -12.17
CA THR A 354 11.94 -9.96 -11.09
C THR A 354 10.92 -9.53 -10.04
N ALA A 355 10.53 -10.48 -9.17
CA ALA A 355 9.63 -10.21 -8.03
C ALA A 355 10.39 -9.57 -6.85
N THR A 356 11.22 -8.57 -7.13
CA THR A 356 12.22 -7.97 -6.24
C THR A 356 11.71 -6.76 -5.44
N GLY A 357 10.38 -6.55 -5.46
CA GLY A 357 9.70 -5.55 -4.65
C GLY A 357 9.43 -4.25 -5.39
N PHE A 358 9.08 -3.23 -4.63
CA PHE A 358 8.73 -1.90 -5.17
C PHE A 358 9.73 -0.84 -4.72
N ASP A 359 9.67 0.31 -5.37
CA ASP A 359 10.21 1.55 -4.83
C ASP A 359 9.09 2.31 -4.11
N MET A 360 9.35 2.68 -2.86
CA MET A 360 8.42 3.51 -2.10
C MET A 360 8.30 4.88 -2.72
N ASN A 361 7.09 5.41 -2.63
CA ASN A 361 6.80 6.79 -2.98
C ASN A 361 5.69 7.31 -2.06
N VAL A 362 6.07 8.07 -1.06
CA VAL A 362 5.14 8.47 0.02
C VAL A 362 4.07 9.44 -0.49
N LEU A 363 4.38 10.33 -1.39
CA LEU A 363 3.44 11.38 -1.85
C LEU A 363 3.27 11.45 -3.37
N GLY A 364 3.37 10.30 -4.04
CA GLY A 364 2.91 10.13 -5.43
C GLY A 364 3.76 10.79 -6.51
N ASP A 365 5.04 11.07 -6.25
CA ASP A 365 5.94 11.85 -7.15
C ASP A 365 5.40 13.28 -7.46
N ILE A 366 4.52 13.82 -6.61
CA ILE A 366 3.96 15.15 -6.76
C ILE A 366 4.97 16.19 -6.21
N GLY A 367 5.24 17.22 -7.00
CA GLY A 367 6.03 18.37 -6.53
C GLY A 367 5.20 19.27 -5.63
N PHE A 368 5.55 19.40 -4.35
CA PHE A 368 4.86 20.26 -3.41
C PHE A 368 5.61 21.58 -3.21
N VAL A 369 4.86 22.68 -3.14
CA VAL A 369 5.36 24.02 -2.88
C VAL A 369 4.45 24.69 -1.84
N VAL A 370 5.03 25.36 -0.84
CA VAL A 370 4.30 26.16 0.15
C VAL A 370 4.84 27.59 0.10
N ASP A 371 3.99 28.54 -0.26
CA ASP A 371 4.33 29.98 -0.41
C ASP A 371 5.60 30.21 -1.26
N GLY A 372 5.69 29.52 -2.38
CA GLY A 372 6.80 29.59 -3.32
C GLY A 372 8.07 28.84 -2.90
N VAL A 373 8.04 28.12 -1.77
CA VAL A 373 9.18 27.32 -1.29
C VAL A 373 8.92 25.84 -1.54
N PRO A 374 9.77 25.13 -2.31
CA PRO A 374 9.66 23.70 -2.49
C PRO A 374 9.72 22.95 -1.15
N LEU A 375 8.80 22.01 -0.96
CA LEU A 375 8.68 21.24 0.27
C LEU A 375 9.56 19.97 0.19
N ASP A 376 10.41 19.80 1.20
CA ASP A 376 11.20 18.58 1.42
C ASP A 376 10.61 17.82 2.61
N PHE A 377 9.88 16.72 2.33
CA PHE A 377 9.24 15.93 3.38
C PHE A 377 10.22 15.28 4.35
N ALA A 378 11.47 15.02 3.95
CA ALA A 378 12.49 14.50 4.86
C ALA A 378 12.83 15.46 6.01
N ARG A 379 12.46 16.73 5.87
CA ARG A 379 12.64 17.78 6.91
C ARG A 379 11.39 18.02 7.74
N THR A 380 10.29 17.36 7.42
CA THR A 380 9.06 17.50 8.18
C THR A 380 9.00 16.47 9.31
N ILE A 381 8.19 16.77 10.31
CA ILE A 381 7.86 15.88 11.42
C ILE A 381 6.39 15.52 11.28
N THR A 382 6.10 14.24 11.38
CA THR A 382 4.72 13.77 11.27
C THR A 382 3.90 14.12 12.50
N TYR A 383 2.68 14.60 12.31
CA TYR A 383 1.67 14.74 13.34
C TYR A 383 0.75 13.51 13.28
N ARG A 384 0.78 12.69 14.31
CA ARG A 384 0.02 11.41 14.42
C ARG A 384 0.17 10.49 13.19
N GLY A 385 1.26 10.63 12.43
CA GLY A 385 1.51 9.83 11.22
C GLY A 385 0.56 10.11 10.05
N LEU A 386 -0.14 11.25 10.03
CA LEU A 386 -1.12 11.59 8.98
C LEU A 386 -1.07 13.03 8.48
N MET A 387 -0.41 13.95 9.19
CA MET A 387 -0.14 15.32 8.73
C MET A 387 1.34 15.66 8.97
N PHE A 388 1.82 16.78 8.47
CA PHE A 388 3.25 17.13 8.50
C PHE A 388 3.47 18.57 8.96
N THR A 389 4.51 18.80 9.77
CA THR A 389 4.85 20.15 10.25
C THR A 389 5.05 21.12 9.10
N GLY A 390 4.41 22.29 9.20
CA GLY A 390 4.53 23.38 8.22
C GLY A 390 3.76 23.14 6.90
N VAL A 391 2.98 22.06 6.78
CA VAL A 391 2.16 21.75 5.61
C VAL A 391 0.69 22.03 5.94
N PRO A 392 0.10 23.10 5.37
CA PRO A 392 -1.27 23.47 5.68
C PRO A 392 -2.29 22.54 5.00
N ASN A 393 -3.42 22.30 5.66
CA ASN A 393 -4.62 21.68 5.10
C ASN A 393 -4.35 20.43 4.26
N MET A 394 -3.51 19.53 4.77
CA MET A 394 -3.20 18.27 4.08
C MET A 394 -3.18 17.11 5.08
N ALA A 395 -3.82 16.01 4.73
CA ALA A 395 -3.70 14.74 5.44
C ALA A 395 -3.33 13.62 4.46
N GLU A 396 -2.54 12.66 4.92
CA GLU A 396 -2.11 11.48 4.16
C GLU A 396 -2.66 10.20 4.78
N VAL A 397 -3.07 9.27 3.93
CA VAL A 397 -3.41 7.92 4.33
C VAL A 397 -2.22 7.00 4.09
N PHE A 398 -1.57 6.62 5.18
CA PHE A 398 -0.63 5.52 5.19
C PHE A 398 -1.16 4.44 6.16
N GLY A 399 -1.19 3.18 5.74
CA GLY A 399 -1.74 2.09 6.54
C GLY A 399 -0.77 1.55 7.59
N TYR A 400 -1.02 0.31 8.03
CA TYR A 400 -0.14 -0.39 8.97
C TYR A 400 0.77 -1.39 8.26
N PHE A 401 1.95 -1.62 8.81
CA PHE A 401 2.86 -2.66 8.35
C PHE A 401 2.47 -4.06 8.83
N ARG A 402 1.88 -4.16 10.03
CA ARG A 402 1.52 -5.41 10.71
C ARG A 402 0.01 -5.59 10.88
N ALA A 403 -0.80 -4.81 10.18
CA ALA A 403 -2.26 -4.93 10.21
C ALA A 403 -2.82 -4.56 8.83
N SER A 404 -4.11 -4.81 8.62
CA SER A 404 -4.78 -4.48 7.37
C SER A 404 -4.81 -2.98 7.13
N TRP A 405 -4.56 -2.59 5.88
CA TRP A 405 -4.43 -1.19 5.46
C TRP A 405 -5.65 -0.34 5.77
N THR A 406 -6.84 -0.84 5.48
CA THR A 406 -8.11 -0.13 5.63
C THR A 406 -8.51 0.15 7.07
N LEU A 407 -7.97 -0.57 8.03
CA LEU A 407 -8.17 -0.24 9.45
C LEU A 407 -7.74 1.19 9.76
N ARG A 408 -6.67 1.66 9.10
CA ARG A 408 -6.22 3.03 9.28
C ARG A 408 -6.94 4.02 8.36
N VAL A 409 -7.39 3.57 7.17
CA VAL A 409 -8.25 4.38 6.28
C VAL A 409 -9.49 4.87 7.04
N ASP A 410 -10.18 3.96 7.75
CA ASP A 410 -11.36 4.29 8.53
C ASP A 410 -11.05 5.28 9.68
N LEU A 411 -9.95 5.05 10.42
CA LEU A 411 -9.54 5.93 11.53
C LEU A 411 -9.15 7.33 11.06
N ILE A 412 -8.40 7.42 9.95
CA ILE A 412 -8.02 8.71 9.35
C ILE A 412 -9.26 9.38 8.76
N GLY A 413 -10.19 8.62 8.18
CA GLY A 413 -11.46 9.13 7.68
C GLY A 413 -12.24 9.88 8.75
N ASP A 414 -12.45 9.22 9.90
CA ASP A 414 -13.11 9.84 11.05
C ASP A 414 -12.35 11.06 11.57
N PHE A 415 -11.01 10.97 11.65
CA PHE A 415 -10.19 12.07 12.13
C PHE A 415 -10.28 13.30 11.21
N VAL A 416 -10.15 13.13 9.89
CA VAL A 416 -10.20 14.23 8.91
C VAL A 416 -11.58 14.88 8.93
N CYS A 417 -12.66 14.08 8.93
CA CYS A 417 -14.02 14.60 9.01
C CYS A 417 -14.28 15.39 10.31
N ARG A 418 -13.75 14.92 11.43
CA ARG A 418 -13.82 15.62 12.72
C ARG A 418 -12.98 16.90 12.70
N LEU A 419 -11.78 16.88 12.12
CA LEU A 419 -10.92 18.07 11.96
C LEU A 419 -11.60 19.15 11.10
N LEU A 420 -12.19 18.77 9.96
CA LEU A 420 -12.92 19.71 9.10
C LEU A 420 -14.10 20.35 9.84
N GLY A 421 -14.84 19.57 10.65
CA GLY A 421 -15.91 20.11 11.48
C GLY A 421 -15.43 21.06 12.57
N HIS A 422 -14.34 20.71 13.22
CA HIS A 422 -13.72 21.58 14.24
C HIS A 422 -13.26 22.92 13.66
N MET A 423 -12.65 22.89 12.47
CA MET A 423 -12.30 24.12 11.75
C MET A 423 -13.51 25.01 11.46
N GLU A 424 -14.66 24.42 11.09
CA GLU A 424 -15.92 25.17 10.89
C GLU A 424 -16.45 25.76 12.18
N GLU A 425 -16.45 25.01 13.26
CA GLU A 425 -16.87 25.48 14.59
C GLU A 425 -16.04 26.67 15.07
N LEU A 426 -14.73 26.66 14.80
CA LEU A 426 -13.81 27.78 15.08
C LEU A 426 -13.93 28.95 14.08
N GLY A 427 -14.59 28.76 12.94
CA GLY A 427 -14.69 29.74 11.87
C GLY A 427 -13.35 30.02 11.17
N VAL A 428 -12.46 29.02 11.12
CA VAL A 428 -11.11 29.10 10.52
C VAL A 428 -11.05 28.32 9.22
N SER A 429 -10.12 28.68 8.34
CA SER A 429 -9.96 28.05 7.03
C SER A 429 -8.63 27.32 6.85
N VAL A 430 -7.69 27.47 7.78
CA VAL A 430 -6.37 26.86 7.70
C VAL A 430 -6.02 26.14 8.99
N VAL A 431 -5.51 24.92 8.87
CA VAL A 431 -4.88 24.17 9.95
C VAL A 431 -3.49 23.73 9.54
N THR A 432 -2.50 23.95 10.39
CA THR A 432 -1.11 23.58 10.10
C THR A 432 -0.46 22.97 11.34
N PRO A 433 0.04 21.71 11.26
CA PRO A 433 0.83 21.15 12.35
C PRO A 433 2.08 21.98 12.60
N THR A 434 2.28 22.37 13.86
CA THR A 434 3.35 23.29 14.28
C THR A 434 3.90 22.83 15.62
N LEU A 435 5.25 22.72 15.73
CA LEU A 435 5.88 22.35 17.00
C LEU A 435 5.56 23.39 18.07
N ARG A 436 5.14 22.90 19.23
CA ARG A 436 4.94 23.72 20.43
C ARG A 436 6.30 24.08 21.07
N ASP A 437 6.34 25.03 21.95
CA ASP A 437 7.58 25.40 22.66
C ASP A 437 8.15 24.21 23.45
N GLU A 438 7.29 23.37 24.02
CA GLU A 438 7.64 22.14 24.75
C GLU A 438 8.15 20.99 23.86
N ASP A 439 8.02 21.11 22.53
CA ASP A 439 8.48 20.10 21.58
C ASP A 439 9.87 20.41 21.00
N GLN A 440 10.45 21.59 21.32
CA GLN A 440 11.72 22.04 20.76
C GLN A 440 12.92 21.16 21.17
N ASP A 441 12.83 20.49 22.30
CA ASP A 441 13.84 19.56 22.82
C ASP A 441 13.56 18.07 22.45
N MET A 442 12.53 17.81 21.65
CA MET A 442 12.10 16.49 21.24
C MET A 442 13.18 15.77 20.45
N THR A 443 13.41 14.48 20.74
CA THR A 443 14.30 13.64 19.95
C THR A 443 13.64 13.26 18.65
N LEU A 444 14.29 13.58 17.53
CA LEU A 444 13.82 13.17 16.21
C LEU A 444 14.27 11.74 15.89
N LEU A 445 13.32 10.91 15.55
CA LEU A 445 13.49 9.52 15.19
C LEU A 445 13.20 9.30 13.69
N PRO A 446 13.71 8.23 13.08
CA PRO A 446 13.25 7.82 11.75
C PRO A 446 11.73 7.60 11.74
N TRP A 447 11.08 7.78 10.60
CA TRP A 447 9.64 7.58 10.46
C TRP A 447 9.17 6.16 10.83
N VAL A 448 10.00 5.17 10.55
CA VAL A 448 9.89 3.79 11.05
C VAL A 448 11.22 3.41 11.69
N ASP A 449 11.19 2.79 12.86
CA ASP A 449 12.40 2.27 13.51
C ASP A 449 12.91 1.04 12.73
N PRO A 450 14.11 1.10 12.13
CA PRO A 450 14.67 -0.04 11.40
C PRO A 450 14.96 -1.26 12.29
N ALA A 451 15.10 -1.08 13.59
CA ALA A 451 15.27 -2.19 14.52
C ALA A 451 13.96 -2.97 14.72
N ASP A 452 12.82 -2.29 14.57
CA ASP A 452 11.49 -2.87 14.71
C ASP A 452 10.96 -3.44 13.37
N PHE A 453 11.08 -2.68 12.26
CA PHE A 453 10.58 -3.10 10.96
C PHE A 453 11.49 -2.63 9.82
N ASN A 454 12.09 -3.57 9.07
CA ASN A 454 13.20 -3.27 8.14
C ASN A 454 13.13 -3.95 6.76
N PRO A 455 12.01 -4.00 6.07
CA PRO A 455 11.99 -4.52 4.71
C PRO A 455 12.84 -3.65 3.78
N GLY A 456 13.41 -4.27 2.74
CA GLY A 456 14.39 -3.63 1.86
C GLY A 456 13.90 -2.33 1.19
N TYR A 457 12.61 -2.22 0.89
CA TYR A 457 12.04 -1.01 0.29
C TYR A 457 12.05 0.19 1.25
N LEU A 458 11.82 -0.02 2.56
CA LEU A 458 11.95 1.02 3.58
C LEU A 458 13.40 1.44 3.77
N ALA A 459 14.32 0.47 3.86
CA ALA A 459 15.74 0.76 4.06
C ALA A 459 16.31 1.65 2.93
N ARG A 460 15.83 1.47 1.68
CA ARG A 460 16.27 2.30 0.55
C ARG A 460 15.80 3.75 0.62
N MET A 461 14.67 4.03 1.28
CA MET A 461 14.01 5.34 1.26
C MET A 461 14.05 6.07 2.60
N ILE A 462 14.64 5.49 3.65
CA ILE A 462 14.53 5.98 5.02
C ILE A 462 14.96 7.45 5.19
N ASP A 463 15.98 7.88 4.45
CA ASP A 463 16.49 9.25 4.48
C ASP A 463 15.60 10.26 3.72
N SER A 464 14.68 9.78 2.90
CA SER A 464 13.72 10.60 2.14
C SER A 464 12.35 10.70 2.82
N LEU A 465 12.12 9.89 3.87
CA LEU A 465 10.87 9.86 4.60
C LEU A 465 10.82 10.99 5.65
N PRO A 466 9.62 11.44 6.06
CA PRO A 466 9.45 12.34 7.19
C PRO A 466 10.10 11.79 8.45
N ARG A 467 10.29 12.64 9.44
CA ARG A 467 10.72 12.22 10.79
C ARG A 467 9.51 12.06 11.71
N GLN A 468 9.69 11.33 12.80
CA GLN A 468 8.78 11.35 13.92
C GLN A 468 9.48 11.84 15.17
N GLY A 469 8.68 12.25 16.17
CA GLY A 469 9.19 12.59 17.50
C GLY A 469 9.18 11.40 18.45
N ASP A 470 9.73 11.60 19.65
CA ASP A 470 9.73 10.61 20.74
C ASP A 470 8.47 10.70 21.63
N ARG A 471 7.56 11.65 21.36
CA ARG A 471 6.34 11.92 22.14
C ARG A 471 5.13 12.29 21.29
N ASP A 472 3.94 12.12 21.83
CA ASP A 472 2.69 12.57 21.20
C ASP A 472 2.62 14.11 21.13
N PRO A 473 2.01 14.64 20.06
CA PRO A 473 1.36 13.98 18.93
C PRO A 473 2.29 13.68 17.74
N TRP A 474 3.61 13.76 17.94
CA TRP A 474 4.61 13.68 16.86
C TRP A 474 5.09 12.26 16.55
N ARG A 475 4.52 11.26 17.21
CA ARG A 475 4.81 9.86 16.91
C ARG A 475 3.94 9.35 15.76
N HIS A 476 4.54 8.46 14.97
CA HIS A 476 3.80 7.65 13.99
C HIS A 476 3.27 6.39 14.69
N ALA A 477 1.95 6.23 14.69
CA ALA A 477 1.35 5.02 15.24
C ALA A 477 1.61 3.83 14.32
N SER A 478 2.34 2.85 14.79
CA SER A 478 2.59 1.59 14.08
C SER A 478 1.65 0.46 14.51
N ASN A 479 0.87 0.69 15.57
CA ASN A 479 0.02 -0.29 16.23
C ASN A 479 -1.46 0.12 16.16
N TYR A 480 -2.25 -0.66 15.40
CA TYR A 480 -3.70 -0.42 15.28
C TYR A 480 -4.43 -0.45 16.61
N TYR A 481 -4.05 -1.35 17.53
CA TYR A 481 -4.76 -1.56 18.80
C TYR A 481 -4.60 -0.38 19.76
N GLU A 482 -3.52 0.36 19.65
CA GLU A 482 -3.31 1.61 20.38
C GLU A 482 -4.00 2.78 19.67
N GLU A 483 -3.82 2.88 18.34
CA GLU A 483 -4.33 4.01 17.56
C GLU A 483 -5.86 4.05 17.52
N ARG A 484 -6.55 2.90 17.45
CA ARG A 484 -8.02 2.85 17.46
C ARG A 484 -8.65 3.42 18.75
N GLU A 485 -7.91 3.43 19.86
CA GLU A 485 -8.35 4.01 21.11
C GLU A 485 -7.94 5.49 21.23
N ALA A 486 -6.78 5.85 20.69
CA ALA A 486 -6.19 7.17 20.84
C ALA A 486 -6.66 8.18 19.78
N LEU A 487 -6.73 7.79 18.49
CA LEU A 487 -7.03 8.73 17.41
C LEU A 487 -8.47 9.27 17.43
N PRO A 488 -9.52 8.48 17.75
CA PRO A 488 -10.89 8.99 17.84
C PRO A 488 -11.10 10.06 18.92
N VAL A 489 -10.32 10.01 19.99
CA VAL A 489 -10.40 10.94 21.14
C VAL A 489 -9.26 11.97 21.16
N ALA A 490 -8.45 12.02 20.10
CA ALA A 490 -7.34 12.96 20.01
C ALA A 490 -7.83 14.41 20.16
N ASP A 491 -7.21 15.14 21.08
CA ASP A 491 -7.48 16.56 21.26
C ASP A 491 -7.02 17.35 20.05
N LEU A 492 -7.92 18.11 19.44
CA LEU A 492 -7.62 18.97 18.29
C LEU A 492 -7.15 20.36 18.73
N ASP A 493 -7.27 20.70 20.02
CA ASP A 493 -6.82 21.95 20.63
C ASP A 493 -5.56 21.77 21.50
N ASP A 494 -4.77 20.73 21.26
CA ASP A 494 -3.54 20.40 22.00
C ASP A 494 -2.38 21.39 21.77
N GLY A 495 -2.61 22.41 20.96
CA GLY A 495 -1.63 23.45 20.60
C GLY A 495 -0.62 23.02 19.51
N ALA A 496 -0.64 21.77 19.08
CA ALA A 496 0.19 21.28 17.97
C ALA A 496 -0.44 21.56 16.60
N LEU A 497 -1.74 21.85 16.55
CA LEU A 497 -2.45 22.33 15.38
C LEU A 497 -2.67 23.82 15.48
N ARG A 498 -2.06 24.58 14.57
CA ARG A 498 -2.27 26.03 14.46
C ARG A 498 -3.41 26.31 13.50
N TYR A 499 -4.41 27.02 13.99
CA TYR A 499 -5.60 27.44 13.25
C TYR A 499 -5.54 28.91 12.85
N VAL A 500 -5.96 29.24 11.59
CA VAL A 500 -5.99 30.62 11.06
C VAL A 500 -7.26 30.86 10.23
#